data_ad2038cb386c33d6d618f1af63f7e783
#
_entry.id   ad2038cb386c33d6d618f1af63f7e783
#
_cell.length_a   1.000
_cell.length_b   1.000
_cell.length_c   1.000
_cell.angle_alpha   90.00
_cell.angle_beta   90.00
_cell.angle_gamma   90.00
#
_symmetry.space_group_name_H-M   'P 1'
#
loop_
_entity.id
_entity.type
_entity.pdbx_description
1 polymer ?
#
loop_
_entity_poly.entity_id
_entity_poly.type
_entity_poly.pdbx_seq_one_letter_code
_entity_poly.pdbx_strand_id
1 'polypeptide(L)'
;TLLAGYHWFTDWGRDTMIALPGICLVTGRHTEAKSIFQAFAAHVSAGMIPNRFPDVGEEPEYNTVDATLWFFSALYKYLQYTGDYDFAKELWPTLKEIVTWHRTGTRYGIRVDADGLLTAGEEGVQLTWMDAKVGDWVVTPRIGKPVEINALWYNALKIMEHLATEFGEDADCGADPVRAAFNEQFWNADCGGLFDLLTPCGPDPAIRPNQLFALSLPFALVEGERAAQILALVEEHLLTPRGLRSLSPTDPAYRAR
;
A
#
# COMPACT_ATOMS: atom_id res chain seq x y z
N THR A 1 12.11 5.70 -16.33
CA THR A 1 11.96 6.13 -14.96
C THR A 1 10.88 7.20 -14.82
N LEU A 2 10.31 7.36 -13.64
CA LEU A 2 9.39 8.43 -13.28
C LEU A 2 10.01 9.26 -12.16
N LEU A 3 10.19 10.57 -12.39
CA LEU A 3 10.71 11.48 -11.38
C LEU A 3 9.57 11.97 -10.49
N ALA A 4 9.70 11.81 -9.18
CA ALA A 4 8.68 12.17 -8.20
C ALA A 4 8.42 13.68 -8.15
N GLY A 5 9.44 14.50 -8.44
CA GLY A 5 9.31 15.95 -8.49
C GLY A 5 10.56 16.60 -9.07
N TYR A 6 10.54 16.86 -10.37
CA TYR A 6 11.64 17.54 -11.05
C TYR A 6 11.80 18.94 -10.44
N HIS A 7 12.96 19.32 -10.09
CA HIS A 7 14.34 18.78 -10.14
C HIS A 7 14.88 18.41 -8.72
N TRP A 8 13.98 18.37 -7.72
CA TRP A 8 14.37 18.12 -6.32
C TRP A 8 14.35 16.65 -5.93
N PHE A 9 13.58 15.82 -6.65
CA PHE A 9 13.38 14.41 -6.32
C PHE A 9 13.73 13.53 -7.51
N THR A 10 14.36 12.41 -7.21
CA THR A 10 14.74 11.35 -8.16
C THR A 10 13.63 10.31 -8.32
N ASP A 11 13.99 9.09 -8.59
CA ASP A 11 13.07 7.95 -8.71
C ASP A 11 12.68 7.46 -7.31
N TRP A 12 11.40 7.62 -7.01
CA TRP A 12 10.82 7.14 -5.76
C TRP A 12 9.84 6.01 -6.04
N GLY A 13 9.99 4.87 -5.34
CA GLY A 13 9.24 3.65 -5.57
C GLY A 13 7.74 3.84 -5.35
N ARG A 14 7.33 4.42 -4.22
CA ARG A 14 5.92 4.74 -3.94
C ARG A 14 5.31 5.60 -5.02
N ASP A 15 5.96 6.71 -5.33
CA ASP A 15 5.49 7.69 -6.30
C ASP A 15 5.38 7.08 -7.69
N THR A 16 6.41 6.32 -8.09
CA THR A 16 6.44 5.62 -9.38
C THR A 16 5.29 4.63 -9.49
N MET A 17 5.09 3.75 -8.51
CA MET A 17 4.06 2.70 -8.59
C MET A 17 2.65 3.27 -8.57
N ILE A 18 2.39 4.34 -7.81
CA ILE A 18 1.09 5.02 -7.77
C ILE A 18 0.83 5.78 -9.07
N ALA A 19 1.85 6.47 -9.63
CA ALA A 19 1.70 7.32 -10.80
C ALA A 19 1.73 6.55 -12.14
N LEU A 20 2.38 5.38 -12.19
CA LEU A 20 2.62 4.60 -13.40
C LEU A 20 1.33 4.32 -14.21
N PRO A 21 0.20 3.90 -13.61
CA PRO A 21 -1.02 3.70 -14.36
C PRO A 21 -1.47 4.95 -15.13
N GLY A 22 -1.47 6.11 -14.49
CA GLY A 22 -1.87 7.38 -15.11
C GLY A 22 -0.87 7.87 -16.16
N ILE A 23 0.42 7.82 -15.84
CA ILE A 23 1.47 8.39 -16.73
C ILE A 23 1.81 7.46 -17.89
N CYS A 24 1.88 6.15 -17.64
CA CYS A 24 2.31 5.20 -18.68
C CYS A 24 1.14 4.48 -19.33
N LEU A 25 0.22 3.89 -18.55
CA LEU A 25 -0.79 3.00 -19.13
C LEU A 25 -1.87 3.77 -19.88
N VAL A 26 -2.41 4.84 -19.30
CA VAL A 26 -3.43 5.69 -19.93
C VAL A 26 -2.88 6.36 -21.21
N THR A 27 -1.58 6.64 -21.26
CA THR A 27 -0.93 7.30 -22.40
C THR A 27 -0.34 6.31 -23.41
N GLY A 28 -0.55 4.99 -23.24
CA GLY A 28 -0.09 3.95 -24.15
C GLY A 28 1.42 3.66 -24.10
N ARG A 29 2.12 4.11 -23.05
CA ARG A 29 3.56 3.90 -22.85
C ARG A 29 3.83 2.57 -22.15
N HIS A 30 3.33 1.48 -22.71
CA HIS A 30 3.39 0.15 -22.10
C HIS A 30 4.81 -0.41 -22.05
N THR A 31 5.65 -0.10 -23.04
CA THR A 31 7.06 -0.52 -23.08
C THR A 31 7.86 0.13 -21.96
N GLU A 32 7.63 1.42 -21.71
CA GLU A 32 8.28 2.14 -20.61
C GLU A 32 7.80 1.61 -19.25
N ALA A 33 6.50 1.32 -19.10
CA ALA A 33 5.96 0.70 -17.90
C ALA A 33 6.64 -0.65 -17.63
N LYS A 34 6.76 -1.52 -18.62
CA LYS A 34 7.45 -2.81 -18.53
C LYS A 34 8.91 -2.64 -18.07
N SER A 35 9.63 -1.70 -18.67
CA SER A 35 11.03 -1.40 -18.30
C SER A 35 11.16 -0.90 -16.88
N ILE A 36 10.19 -0.12 -16.38
CA ILE A 36 10.15 0.35 -14.98
C ILE A 36 9.95 -0.84 -14.04
N PHE A 37 8.98 -1.72 -14.30
CA PHE A 37 8.79 -2.92 -13.48
C PHE A 37 10.04 -3.79 -13.44
N GLN A 38 10.71 -4.01 -14.58
CA GLN A 38 11.95 -4.78 -14.64
C GLN A 38 13.07 -4.14 -13.80
N ALA A 39 13.21 -2.81 -13.85
CA ALA A 39 14.20 -2.10 -13.06
C ALA A 39 13.97 -2.25 -11.55
N PHE A 40 12.73 -2.11 -11.09
CA PHE A 40 12.39 -2.29 -9.68
C PHE A 40 12.51 -3.75 -9.24
N ALA A 41 12.06 -4.70 -10.06
CA ALA A 41 12.17 -6.12 -9.78
C ALA A 41 13.62 -6.60 -9.64
N ALA A 42 14.53 -6.08 -10.47
CA ALA A 42 15.96 -6.41 -10.40
C ALA A 42 16.64 -5.90 -9.12
N HIS A 43 16.02 -4.97 -8.40
CA HIS A 43 16.55 -4.39 -7.15
C HIS A 43 15.73 -4.80 -5.93
N VAL A 44 14.90 -5.82 -6.02
CA VAL A 44 14.22 -6.38 -4.83
C VAL A 44 15.27 -6.90 -3.85
N SER A 45 15.16 -6.50 -2.60
CA SER A 45 16.07 -6.92 -1.54
C SER A 45 15.31 -7.20 -0.26
N ALA A 46 15.45 -8.42 0.26
CA ALA A 46 14.69 -8.92 1.39
C ALA A 46 13.17 -8.67 1.23
N GLY A 47 12.62 -8.93 0.04
CA GLY A 47 11.21 -8.78 -0.27
C GLY A 47 10.69 -7.34 -0.38
N MET A 48 11.55 -6.35 -0.49
CA MET A 48 11.18 -4.94 -0.65
C MET A 48 11.73 -4.38 -1.96
N ILE A 49 10.93 -3.56 -2.66
CA ILE A 49 11.45 -2.74 -3.75
C ILE A 49 12.10 -1.49 -3.17
N PRO A 50 13.06 -0.85 -3.87
CA PRO A 50 13.62 0.41 -3.44
C PRO A 50 12.53 1.50 -3.32
N ASN A 51 12.58 2.29 -2.25
CA ASN A 51 11.81 3.53 -2.19
C ASN A 51 12.53 4.69 -2.87
N ARG A 52 13.85 4.68 -2.88
CA ARG A 52 14.65 5.69 -3.58
C ARG A 52 15.84 5.04 -4.26
N PHE A 53 16.06 5.43 -5.53
CA PHE A 53 17.32 5.20 -6.21
C PHE A 53 18.18 6.46 -6.09
N PRO A 54 19.36 6.37 -5.47
CA PRO A 54 20.29 7.51 -5.41
C PRO A 54 20.90 7.79 -6.78
N ASP A 55 21.28 9.06 -7.03
CA ASP A 55 21.81 9.48 -8.32
C ASP A 55 23.21 8.94 -8.62
N VAL A 56 24.06 8.74 -7.62
CA VAL A 56 25.45 8.30 -7.79
C VAL A 56 25.90 7.41 -6.63
N GLY A 57 26.26 6.15 -6.95
CA GLY A 57 27.16 5.32 -6.13
C GLY A 57 26.73 4.92 -4.71
N GLU A 58 25.53 5.26 -4.29
CA GLU A 58 24.96 4.88 -3.00
C GLU A 58 24.03 3.66 -3.18
N GLU A 59 23.81 2.92 -2.11
CA GLU A 59 22.87 1.80 -2.10
C GLU A 59 21.43 2.31 -2.14
N PRO A 60 20.51 1.60 -2.82
CA PRO A 60 19.09 1.94 -2.81
C PRO A 60 18.49 1.93 -1.39
N GLU A 61 17.55 2.84 -1.12
CA GLU A 61 16.88 2.94 0.16
C GLU A 61 15.59 2.10 0.18
N TYR A 62 15.37 1.31 1.24
CA TYR A 62 14.24 0.38 1.39
C TYR A 62 13.38 0.76 2.61
N ASN A 63 13.01 2.01 2.74
CA ASN A 63 12.37 2.59 3.92
C ASN A 63 10.86 2.82 3.75
N THR A 64 10.16 1.91 3.07
CA THR A 64 8.70 1.95 2.93
C THR A 64 8.08 0.56 3.03
N VAL A 65 6.85 0.48 3.54
CA VAL A 65 6.05 -0.74 3.50
C VAL A 65 5.07 -0.73 2.32
N ASP A 66 4.60 0.43 1.91
CA ASP A 66 3.56 0.56 0.89
C ASP A 66 4.08 0.50 -0.55
N ALA A 67 5.29 0.99 -0.85
CA ALA A 67 5.84 0.98 -2.20
C ALA A 67 5.85 -0.42 -2.82
N THR A 68 6.26 -1.43 -2.05
CA THR A 68 6.27 -2.83 -2.49
C THR A 68 4.86 -3.38 -2.75
N LEU A 69 3.91 -3.00 -1.93
CA LEU A 69 2.51 -3.43 -2.11
C LEU A 69 1.85 -2.71 -3.29
N TRP A 70 2.18 -1.45 -3.54
CA TRP A 70 1.77 -0.73 -4.75
C TRP A 70 2.31 -1.34 -6.03
N PHE A 71 3.47 -1.99 -6.00
CA PHE A 71 4.03 -2.72 -7.15
C PHE A 71 3.04 -3.78 -7.67
N PHE A 72 2.39 -4.54 -6.78
CA PHE A 72 1.35 -5.51 -7.17
C PHE A 72 0.16 -4.81 -7.84
N SER A 73 -0.34 -3.73 -7.24
CA SER A 73 -1.48 -2.99 -7.78
C SER A 73 -1.17 -2.39 -9.15
N ALA A 74 0.03 -1.81 -9.33
CA ALA A 74 0.48 -1.27 -10.60
C ALA A 74 0.63 -2.36 -11.67
N LEU A 75 1.21 -3.52 -11.31
CA LEU A 75 1.34 -4.66 -12.22
C LEU A 75 -0.04 -5.20 -12.64
N TYR A 76 -0.98 -5.32 -11.71
CA TYR A 76 -2.34 -5.75 -12.04
C TYR A 76 -3.01 -4.77 -13.02
N LYS A 77 -2.83 -3.46 -12.82
CA LYS A 77 -3.30 -2.45 -13.78
C LYS A 77 -2.61 -2.60 -15.13
N TYR A 78 -1.30 -2.83 -15.17
CA TYR A 78 -0.58 -3.10 -16.42
C TYR A 78 -1.20 -4.27 -17.18
N LEU A 79 -1.50 -5.37 -16.50
CA LEU A 79 -2.13 -6.53 -17.12
C LEU A 79 -3.54 -6.23 -17.64
N GLN A 80 -4.33 -5.43 -16.94
CA GLN A 80 -5.65 -4.99 -17.41
C GLN A 80 -5.56 -4.18 -18.72
N TYR A 81 -4.48 -3.42 -18.94
CA TYR A 81 -4.27 -2.63 -20.15
C TYR A 81 -3.63 -3.42 -21.29
N THR A 82 -2.81 -4.40 -21.01
CA THR A 82 -1.94 -5.04 -22.02
C THR A 82 -2.24 -6.50 -22.27
N GLY A 83 -2.76 -7.23 -21.28
CA GLY A 83 -2.88 -8.68 -21.32
C GLY A 83 -1.53 -9.42 -21.37
N ASP A 84 -0.40 -8.76 -21.02
CA ASP A 84 0.95 -9.34 -21.10
C ASP A 84 1.24 -10.27 -19.91
N TYR A 85 0.53 -11.39 -19.87
CA TYR A 85 0.73 -12.41 -18.83
C TYR A 85 2.08 -13.13 -18.93
N ASP A 86 2.72 -13.13 -20.10
CA ASP A 86 4.07 -13.65 -20.24
C ASP A 86 5.05 -12.83 -19.39
N PHE A 87 4.92 -11.52 -19.40
CA PHE A 87 5.72 -10.66 -18.54
C PHE A 87 5.41 -10.85 -17.05
N ALA A 88 4.14 -11.00 -16.68
CA ALA A 88 3.81 -11.33 -15.28
C ALA A 88 4.44 -12.65 -14.84
N LYS A 89 4.54 -13.63 -15.75
CA LYS A 89 5.19 -14.91 -15.50
C LYS A 89 6.71 -14.76 -15.33
N GLU A 90 7.36 -13.83 -16.02
CA GLU A 90 8.76 -13.48 -15.78
C GLU A 90 8.96 -12.93 -14.35
N LEU A 91 8.02 -12.11 -13.87
CA LEU A 91 8.06 -11.51 -12.52
C LEU A 91 7.60 -12.47 -11.41
N TRP A 92 6.94 -13.57 -11.74
CA TRP A 92 6.30 -14.47 -10.78
C TRP A 92 7.21 -14.97 -9.64
N PRO A 93 8.48 -15.37 -9.89
CA PRO A 93 9.41 -15.71 -8.82
C PRO A 93 9.65 -14.58 -7.83
N THR A 94 9.80 -13.35 -8.34
CA THR A 94 10.01 -12.15 -7.52
C THR A 94 8.77 -11.82 -6.66
N LEU A 95 7.56 -11.95 -7.22
CA LEU A 95 6.32 -11.74 -6.47
C LEU A 95 6.18 -12.76 -5.34
N LYS A 96 6.49 -14.03 -5.58
CA LYS A 96 6.51 -15.10 -4.55
C LYS A 96 7.56 -14.81 -3.46
N GLU A 97 8.73 -14.34 -3.83
CA GLU A 97 9.78 -13.92 -2.90
C GLU A 97 9.29 -12.78 -1.99
N ILE A 98 8.69 -11.74 -2.55
CA ILE A 98 8.13 -10.61 -1.79
C ILE A 98 7.11 -11.11 -0.76
N VAL A 99 6.14 -11.91 -1.16
CA VAL A 99 5.12 -12.46 -0.25
C VAL A 99 5.75 -13.31 0.85
N THR A 100 6.76 -14.12 0.52
CA THR A 100 7.48 -14.96 1.48
C THR A 100 8.18 -14.12 2.55
N TRP A 101 8.88 -13.07 2.14
CA TRP A 101 9.55 -12.15 3.07
C TRP A 101 8.56 -11.43 3.98
N HIS A 102 7.43 -10.95 3.46
CA HIS A 102 6.40 -10.32 4.29
C HIS A 102 5.81 -11.29 5.31
N ARG A 103 5.69 -12.58 4.98
CA ARG A 103 5.22 -13.61 5.93
C ARG A 103 6.25 -13.96 6.99
N THR A 104 7.52 -14.05 6.62
CA THR A 104 8.59 -14.45 7.55
C THR A 104 9.18 -13.30 8.32
N GLY A 105 9.02 -12.09 7.83
CA GLY A 105 9.55 -10.84 8.37
C GLY A 105 10.70 -10.28 7.55
N THR A 106 10.67 -8.96 7.33
CA THR A 106 11.69 -8.19 6.65
C THR A 106 12.12 -6.98 7.49
N ARG A 107 12.70 -5.95 6.88
CA ARG A 107 13.21 -4.75 7.57
C ARG A 107 12.12 -4.03 8.35
N TYR A 108 12.51 -3.27 9.37
CA TYR A 108 11.64 -2.35 10.14
C TYR A 108 10.42 -3.02 10.79
N GLY A 109 10.56 -4.27 11.21
CA GLY A 109 9.47 -5.02 11.83
C GLY A 109 8.30 -5.33 10.89
N ILE A 110 8.46 -5.17 9.57
CA ILE A 110 7.44 -5.51 8.60
C ILE A 110 7.29 -7.03 8.53
N ARG A 111 6.13 -7.53 8.93
CA ARG A 111 5.79 -8.96 8.89
C ARG A 111 4.29 -9.18 8.99
N VAL A 112 3.86 -10.36 8.59
CA VAL A 112 2.51 -10.85 8.83
C VAL A 112 2.43 -11.46 10.23
N ASP A 113 1.45 -11.02 11.03
CA ASP A 113 1.16 -11.60 12.33
C ASP A 113 0.27 -12.87 12.22
N ALA A 114 0.04 -13.55 13.35
CA ALA A 114 -0.72 -14.80 13.41
C ALA A 114 -2.18 -14.68 12.91
N ASP A 115 -2.74 -13.48 12.90
CA ASP A 115 -4.08 -13.18 12.36
C ASP A 115 -4.10 -12.91 10.85
N GLY A 116 -2.95 -13.01 10.18
CA GLY A 116 -2.79 -12.78 8.75
C GLY A 116 -2.61 -11.31 8.37
N LEU A 117 -2.78 -10.37 9.30
CA LEU A 117 -2.62 -8.94 9.05
C LEU A 117 -1.15 -8.53 9.08
N LEU A 118 -0.80 -7.54 8.24
CA LEU A 118 0.55 -7.01 8.17
C LEU A 118 0.77 -5.96 9.27
N THR A 119 1.82 -6.17 10.06
CA THR A 119 2.35 -5.18 11.00
C THR A 119 3.64 -4.58 10.46
N ALA A 120 3.93 -3.33 10.82
CA ALA A 120 5.12 -2.60 10.41
C ALA A 120 5.47 -1.51 11.41
N GLY A 121 6.72 -1.12 11.43
CA GLY A 121 7.18 0.09 12.10
C GLY A 121 8.17 -0.15 13.23
N GLU A 122 9.08 0.80 13.33
CA GLU A 122 10.06 0.95 14.40
C GLU A 122 10.08 2.41 14.85
N GLU A 123 10.56 2.67 16.06
CA GLU A 123 10.64 4.03 16.59
C GLU A 123 11.56 4.90 15.70
N GLY A 124 11.09 6.11 15.36
CA GLY A 124 11.82 7.08 14.55
C GLY A 124 11.82 6.82 13.04
N VAL A 125 11.18 5.74 12.57
CA VAL A 125 11.06 5.39 11.14
C VAL A 125 9.63 5.62 10.64
N GLN A 126 9.49 6.24 9.45
CA GLN A 126 8.23 6.39 8.73
C GLN A 126 8.24 5.49 7.50
N LEU A 127 7.25 4.60 7.40
CA LEU A 127 7.19 3.57 6.37
C LEU A 127 6.00 3.72 5.44
N THR A 128 5.03 4.58 5.77
CA THR A 128 3.82 4.79 4.97
C THR A 128 3.85 6.14 4.27
N TRP A 129 2.86 6.45 3.46
CA TRP A 129 2.73 7.74 2.79
C TRP A 129 2.62 8.94 3.77
N MET A 130 2.26 8.68 5.04
CA MET A 130 2.22 9.68 6.10
C MET A 130 3.59 9.82 6.77
N ASP A 131 4.60 10.18 6.00
CA ASP A 131 6.02 10.11 6.38
C ASP A 131 6.63 11.45 6.80
N ALA A 132 5.80 12.47 7.05
CA ALA A 132 6.27 13.78 7.47
C ALA A 132 7.06 13.72 8.80
N LYS A 133 8.25 14.33 8.80
CA LYS A 133 9.14 14.46 9.97
C LYS A 133 9.66 15.89 10.06
N VAL A 134 9.73 16.42 11.27
CA VAL A 134 10.29 17.75 11.57
C VAL A 134 11.39 17.61 12.60
N GLY A 135 12.65 17.68 12.17
CA GLY A 135 13.77 17.29 13.01
C GLY A 135 13.65 15.81 13.42
N ASP A 136 13.62 15.54 14.73
CA ASP A 136 13.42 14.18 15.28
C ASP A 136 11.95 13.86 15.56
N TRP A 137 11.04 14.81 15.37
CA TRP A 137 9.61 14.61 15.61
C TRP A 137 8.94 13.95 14.40
N VAL A 138 8.44 12.73 14.61
CA VAL A 138 7.55 12.02 13.70
C VAL A 138 6.15 12.60 13.84
N VAL A 139 5.64 13.25 12.79
CA VAL A 139 4.35 13.95 12.84
C VAL A 139 3.18 12.99 13.03
N THR A 140 3.21 11.83 12.37
CA THR A 140 2.16 10.81 12.44
C THR A 140 2.79 9.43 12.60
N PRO A 141 3.08 9.00 13.85
CA PRO A 141 3.60 7.65 14.08
C PRO A 141 2.58 6.58 13.63
N ARG A 142 3.07 5.57 12.89
CA ARG A 142 2.22 4.48 12.36
C ARG A 142 2.85 3.11 12.61
N ILE A 143 3.16 2.85 13.89
CA ILE A 143 3.71 1.57 14.35
C ILE A 143 2.57 0.63 14.70
N GLY A 144 2.48 -0.51 14.02
CA GLY A 144 1.41 -1.49 14.17
C GLY A 144 0.83 -1.92 12.83
N LYS A 145 -0.50 -2.04 12.73
CA LYS A 145 -1.21 -2.47 11.52
C LYS A 145 -1.98 -1.30 10.91
N PRO A 146 -1.41 -0.53 9.97
CA PRO A 146 -2.13 0.56 9.32
C PRO A 146 -3.23 0.02 8.39
N VAL A 147 -4.37 0.71 8.35
CA VAL A 147 -5.55 0.27 7.59
C VAL A 147 -5.29 0.17 6.09
N GLU A 148 -4.63 1.17 5.51
CA GLU A 148 -4.30 1.21 4.08
C GLU A 148 -3.25 0.15 3.69
N ILE A 149 -2.30 -0.12 4.58
CA ILE A 149 -1.29 -1.16 4.35
C ILE A 149 -1.93 -2.53 4.32
N ASN A 150 -2.87 -2.81 5.22
CA ASN A 150 -3.58 -4.07 5.23
C ASN A 150 -4.57 -4.21 4.05
N ALA A 151 -5.13 -3.10 3.56
CA ALA A 151 -5.88 -3.10 2.32
C ALA A 151 -5.00 -3.43 1.10
N LEU A 152 -3.81 -2.84 1.01
CA LEU A 152 -2.84 -3.16 -0.04
C LEU A 152 -2.31 -4.59 0.07
N TRP A 153 -2.05 -5.08 1.29
CA TRP A 153 -1.62 -6.47 1.52
C TRP A 153 -2.66 -7.48 1.04
N TYR A 154 -3.92 -7.29 1.42
CA TYR A 154 -5.02 -8.12 0.91
C TYR A 154 -5.07 -8.11 -0.62
N ASN A 155 -4.97 -6.93 -1.24
CA ASN A 155 -4.95 -6.81 -2.70
C ASN A 155 -3.75 -7.52 -3.32
N ALA A 156 -2.56 -7.44 -2.72
CA ALA A 156 -1.39 -8.18 -3.18
C ALA A 156 -1.66 -9.70 -3.19
N LEU A 157 -2.27 -10.25 -2.12
CA LEU A 157 -2.62 -11.66 -2.05
C LEU A 157 -3.68 -12.03 -3.10
N LYS A 158 -4.72 -11.21 -3.30
CA LYS A 158 -5.75 -11.45 -4.34
C LYS A 158 -5.17 -11.40 -5.76
N ILE A 159 -4.19 -10.54 -6.01
CA ILE A 159 -3.47 -10.48 -7.28
C ILE A 159 -2.62 -11.75 -7.45
N MET A 160 -1.98 -12.23 -6.39
CA MET A 160 -1.26 -13.51 -6.42
C MET A 160 -2.19 -14.69 -6.72
N GLU A 161 -3.37 -14.76 -6.11
CA GLU A 161 -4.39 -15.78 -6.40
C GLU A 161 -4.84 -15.74 -7.87
N HIS A 162 -5.10 -14.53 -8.39
CA HIS A 162 -5.44 -14.33 -9.80
C HIS A 162 -4.33 -14.86 -10.73
N LEU A 163 -3.07 -14.46 -10.48
CA LEU A 163 -1.93 -14.89 -11.29
C LEU A 163 -1.64 -16.38 -11.16
N ALA A 164 -1.75 -16.96 -9.96
CA ALA A 164 -1.60 -18.39 -9.76
C ALA A 164 -2.62 -19.20 -10.59
N THR A 165 -3.89 -18.74 -10.61
CA THR A 165 -4.92 -19.35 -11.45
C THR A 165 -4.56 -19.29 -12.94
N GLU A 166 -4.10 -18.13 -13.42
CA GLU A 166 -3.69 -17.95 -14.82
C GLU A 166 -2.48 -18.83 -15.20
N PHE A 167 -1.60 -19.08 -14.24
CA PHE A 167 -0.39 -19.91 -14.46
C PHE A 167 -0.61 -21.40 -14.17
N GLY A 168 -1.78 -21.80 -13.69
CA GLY A 168 -2.10 -23.19 -13.34
C GLY A 168 -1.37 -23.68 -12.09
N GLU A 169 -1.01 -22.77 -11.17
CA GLU A 169 -0.45 -23.06 -9.85
C GLU A 169 -1.55 -23.07 -8.77
N ASP A 170 -1.21 -23.48 -7.55
CA ASP A 170 -2.11 -23.40 -6.39
C ASP A 170 -2.46 -21.94 -6.11
N ALA A 171 -3.75 -21.63 -6.15
CA ALA A 171 -4.26 -20.26 -6.03
C ALA A 171 -4.56 -19.85 -4.58
N ASP A 172 -4.43 -20.71 -3.58
CA ASP A 172 -4.65 -20.32 -2.17
C ASP A 172 -3.44 -19.54 -1.64
N CYS A 173 -3.55 -18.22 -1.71
CA CYS A 173 -2.56 -17.31 -1.13
C CYS A 173 -3.00 -16.74 0.23
N GLY A 174 -4.04 -17.29 0.88
CA GLY A 174 -4.46 -16.90 2.22
C GLY A 174 -5.12 -15.52 2.32
N ALA A 175 -5.78 -15.05 1.26
CA ALA A 175 -6.47 -13.76 1.28
C ALA A 175 -7.76 -13.78 2.13
N ASP A 176 -8.50 -14.89 2.14
CA ASP A 176 -9.77 -14.98 2.87
C ASP A 176 -9.61 -14.82 4.40
N PRO A 177 -8.64 -15.47 5.08
CA PRO A 177 -8.35 -15.18 6.47
C PRO A 177 -8.01 -13.72 6.76
N VAL A 178 -7.23 -13.05 5.87
CA VAL A 178 -6.91 -11.63 5.99
C VAL A 178 -8.17 -10.77 5.91
N ARG A 179 -9.08 -11.06 4.96
CA ARG A 179 -10.36 -10.36 4.84
C ARG A 179 -11.21 -10.50 6.09
N ALA A 180 -11.28 -11.70 6.65
CA ALA A 180 -12.04 -11.97 7.88
C ALA A 180 -11.47 -11.18 9.06
N ALA A 181 -10.16 -11.28 9.32
CA ALA A 181 -9.48 -10.59 10.41
C ALA A 181 -9.58 -9.06 10.26
N PHE A 182 -9.44 -8.54 9.03
CA PHE A 182 -9.58 -7.11 8.76
C PHE A 182 -10.98 -6.60 9.13
N ASN A 183 -12.03 -7.26 8.64
CA ASN A 183 -13.42 -6.85 8.90
C ASN A 183 -13.84 -6.98 10.37
N GLU A 184 -13.21 -7.88 11.13
CA GLU A 184 -13.42 -8.04 12.56
C GLU A 184 -12.70 -6.96 13.36
N GLN A 185 -11.40 -6.71 13.08
CA GLN A 185 -10.54 -5.89 13.94
C GLN A 185 -10.56 -4.41 13.60
N PHE A 186 -10.71 -4.05 12.31
CA PHE A 186 -10.70 -2.64 11.90
C PHE A 186 -12.07 -1.96 11.98
N TRP A 187 -13.15 -2.70 12.12
CA TRP A 187 -14.48 -2.09 12.16
C TRP A 187 -14.69 -1.30 13.47
N ASN A 188 -14.90 0.02 13.33
CA ASN A 188 -15.25 0.91 14.43
C ASN A 188 -16.77 1.20 14.40
N ALA A 189 -17.52 0.46 15.23
CA ALA A 189 -18.97 0.59 15.31
C ALA A 189 -19.44 1.93 15.89
N ASP A 190 -18.59 2.64 16.63
CA ASP A 190 -18.95 3.91 17.29
C ASP A 190 -19.13 5.04 16.26
N CYS A 191 -18.40 5.00 15.14
CA CYS A 191 -18.50 6.01 14.09
C CYS A 191 -18.99 5.46 12.74
N GLY A 192 -19.13 4.13 12.57
CA GLY A 192 -19.46 3.51 11.30
C GLY A 192 -18.34 3.59 10.26
N GLY A 193 -17.09 3.57 10.70
CA GLY A 193 -15.89 3.63 9.90
C GLY A 193 -14.86 2.54 10.24
N LEU A 194 -13.62 2.77 9.87
CA LEU A 194 -12.50 1.90 10.22
C LEU A 194 -11.54 2.63 11.15
N PHE A 195 -10.96 1.90 12.10
CA PHE A 195 -9.78 2.36 12.81
C PHE A 195 -8.64 2.63 11.83
N ASP A 196 -7.93 3.75 12.00
CA ASP A 196 -6.83 4.12 11.10
C ASP A 196 -5.59 3.23 11.30
N LEU A 197 -5.38 2.77 12.54
CA LEU A 197 -4.22 1.97 12.91
C LEU A 197 -4.57 1.07 14.11
N LEU A 198 -4.20 -0.20 14.06
CA LEU A 198 -4.21 -1.08 15.23
C LEU A 198 -2.82 -1.07 15.84
N THR A 199 -2.69 -0.50 17.04
CA THR A 199 -1.42 -0.43 17.76
C THR A 199 -1.37 -1.46 18.90
N PRO A 200 -0.19 -1.78 19.45
CA PRO A 200 -0.10 -2.62 20.67
C PRO A 200 -0.83 -2.03 21.89
N CYS A 201 -1.07 -0.70 21.89
CA CYS A 201 -1.76 -0.01 22.97
C CYS A 201 -3.28 0.12 22.75
N GLY A 202 -3.77 -0.30 21.60
CA GLY A 202 -5.18 -0.20 21.20
C GLY A 202 -5.36 0.43 19.83
N PRO A 203 -6.61 0.41 19.30
CA PRO A 203 -6.91 0.96 18.00
C PRO A 203 -6.94 2.49 18.01
N ASP A 204 -6.46 3.11 16.94
CA ASP A 204 -6.54 4.55 16.68
C ASP A 204 -7.85 4.88 15.95
N PRO A 205 -8.78 5.63 16.58
CA PRO A 205 -10.07 5.98 15.98
C PRO A 205 -10.02 7.21 15.06
N ALA A 206 -8.86 7.76 14.76
CA ALA A 206 -8.71 8.95 13.93
C ALA A 206 -9.40 8.78 12.56
N ILE A 207 -10.29 9.71 12.21
CA ILE A 207 -10.95 9.68 10.89
C ILE A 207 -9.98 10.28 9.87
N ARG A 208 -9.45 9.40 9.00
CA ARG A 208 -8.51 9.71 7.93
C ARG A 208 -8.95 9.10 6.60
N PRO A 209 -8.47 9.60 5.46
CA PRO A 209 -8.84 9.07 4.14
C PRO A 209 -8.32 7.65 3.87
N ASN A 210 -7.38 7.16 4.67
CA ASN A 210 -6.73 5.84 4.52
C ASN A 210 -7.73 4.69 4.43
N GLN A 211 -8.84 4.76 5.14
CA GLN A 211 -9.89 3.75 5.11
C GLN A 211 -10.52 3.54 3.73
N LEU A 212 -10.44 4.53 2.83
CA LEU A 212 -10.95 4.39 1.47
C LEU A 212 -10.21 3.34 0.64
N PHE A 213 -8.97 3.00 0.97
CA PHE A 213 -8.26 1.92 0.29
C PHE A 213 -8.96 0.57 0.44
N ALA A 214 -9.65 0.34 1.55
CA ALA A 214 -10.44 -0.88 1.74
C ALA A 214 -11.63 -1.00 0.75
N LEU A 215 -12.04 0.09 0.11
CA LEU A 215 -13.16 0.15 -0.83
C LEU A 215 -12.71 0.30 -2.29
N SER A 216 -11.62 1.05 -2.53
CA SER A 216 -11.27 1.57 -3.86
C SER A 216 -10.23 0.74 -4.62
N LEU A 217 -9.50 -0.14 -3.94
CA LEU A 217 -8.55 -1.04 -4.57
C LEU A 217 -9.27 -2.09 -5.44
N PRO A 218 -8.58 -2.74 -6.41
CA PRO A 218 -9.19 -3.69 -7.33
C PRO A 218 -10.02 -4.80 -6.68
N PHE A 219 -9.62 -5.24 -5.50
CA PHE A 219 -10.33 -6.23 -4.69
C PHE A 219 -10.76 -5.56 -3.39
N ALA A 220 -12.05 -5.19 -3.30
CA ALA A 220 -12.58 -4.53 -2.12
C ALA A 220 -12.55 -5.45 -0.89
N LEU A 221 -12.05 -4.94 0.24
CA LEU A 221 -12.05 -5.62 1.53
C LEU A 221 -13.38 -5.49 2.25
N VAL A 222 -14.01 -4.32 2.12
CA VAL A 222 -15.29 -3.99 2.75
C VAL A 222 -16.31 -3.68 1.66
N GLU A 223 -17.48 -4.26 1.77
CA GLU A 223 -18.55 -4.14 0.79
C GLU A 223 -19.92 -3.87 1.46
N GLY A 224 -20.94 -3.61 0.66
CA GLY A 224 -22.32 -3.45 1.12
C GLY A 224 -22.53 -2.24 2.03
N GLU A 225 -23.31 -2.43 3.10
CA GLU A 225 -23.72 -1.35 4.00
C GLU A 225 -22.54 -0.69 4.72
N ARG A 226 -21.55 -1.47 5.16
CA ARG A 226 -20.34 -0.92 5.80
C ARG A 226 -19.54 -0.02 4.86
N ALA A 227 -19.44 -0.39 3.58
CA ALA A 227 -18.76 0.45 2.58
C ALA A 227 -19.50 1.79 2.38
N ALA A 228 -20.84 1.78 2.35
CA ALA A 228 -21.63 2.99 2.27
C ALA A 228 -21.47 3.88 3.53
N GLN A 229 -21.40 3.29 4.72
CA GLN A 229 -21.17 4.01 5.97
C GLN A 229 -19.79 4.67 6.00
N ILE A 230 -18.73 3.94 5.59
CA ILE A 230 -17.38 4.50 5.49
C ILE A 230 -17.35 5.69 4.52
N LEU A 231 -17.98 5.57 3.36
CA LEU A 231 -18.02 6.65 2.38
C LEU A 231 -18.73 7.89 2.93
N ALA A 232 -19.89 7.71 3.57
CA ALA A 232 -20.65 8.79 4.19
C ALA A 232 -19.83 9.49 5.30
N LEU A 233 -19.14 8.72 6.16
CA LEU A 233 -18.26 9.25 7.20
C LEU A 233 -17.12 10.09 6.61
N VAL A 234 -16.50 9.63 5.54
CA VAL A 234 -15.40 10.36 4.87
C VAL A 234 -15.92 11.62 4.19
N GLU A 235 -17.08 11.57 3.54
CA GLU A 235 -17.73 12.76 2.95
C GLU A 235 -18.03 13.80 4.01
N GLU A 236 -18.63 13.43 5.12
CA GLU A 236 -19.00 14.34 6.19
C GLU A 236 -17.79 15.00 6.84
N HIS A 237 -16.75 14.22 7.15
CA HIS A 237 -15.64 14.69 7.99
C HIS A 237 -14.44 15.22 7.20
N LEU A 238 -14.20 14.72 5.99
CA LEU A 238 -12.96 14.98 5.26
C LEU A 238 -13.15 15.71 3.94
N LEU A 239 -14.32 15.60 3.29
CA LEU A 239 -14.50 16.16 1.95
C LEU A 239 -14.48 17.70 1.98
N THR A 240 -13.76 18.26 1.02
CA THR A 240 -13.71 19.69 0.74
C THR A 240 -13.89 19.92 -0.78
N PRO A 241 -14.17 21.14 -1.23
CA PRO A 241 -14.25 21.44 -2.66
C PRO A 241 -12.96 21.15 -3.45
N ARG A 242 -11.84 20.89 -2.75
CA ARG A 242 -10.51 20.68 -3.37
C ARG A 242 -9.93 19.29 -3.15
N GLY A 243 -10.61 18.42 -2.40
CA GLY A 243 -10.14 17.07 -2.06
C GLY A 243 -10.45 16.70 -0.62
N LEU A 244 -9.79 15.66 -0.11
CA LEU A 244 -9.97 15.19 1.25
C LEU A 244 -8.91 15.77 2.20
N ARG A 245 -9.33 16.12 3.41
CA ARG A 245 -8.40 16.39 4.52
C ARG A 245 -7.71 15.09 4.93
N SER A 246 -6.47 15.19 5.38
CA SER A 246 -5.70 14.05 5.92
C SER A 246 -6.13 13.66 7.34
N LEU A 247 -6.91 14.50 8.03
CA LEU A 247 -7.43 14.29 9.38
C LEU A 247 -8.74 15.07 9.55
N SER A 248 -9.70 14.49 10.26
CA SER A 248 -10.95 15.18 10.60
C SER A 248 -10.70 16.44 11.43
N PRO A 249 -11.43 17.56 11.13
CA PRO A 249 -11.37 18.78 11.95
C PRO A 249 -11.84 18.60 13.41
N THR A 250 -12.55 17.50 13.70
CA THR A 250 -12.99 17.16 15.06
C THR A 250 -11.91 16.50 15.89
N ASP A 251 -10.81 16.05 15.27
CA ASP A 251 -9.70 15.43 15.96
C ASP A 251 -8.88 16.49 16.73
N PRO A 252 -8.52 16.24 18.02
CA PRO A 252 -7.72 17.18 18.81
C PRO A 252 -6.34 17.53 18.20
N ALA A 253 -5.77 16.63 17.40
CA ALA A 253 -4.50 16.84 16.72
C ALA A 253 -4.63 17.63 15.41
N TYR A 254 -5.87 17.91 14.94
CA TYR A 254 -6.09 18.68 13.72
C TYR A 254 -5.53 20.12 13.84
N ARG A 255 -4.81 20.54 12.81
CA ARG A 255 -4.31 21.91 12.69
C ARG A 255 -4.78 22.49 11.35
N ALA A 256 -5.68 23.45 11.40
CA ALA A 256 -6.04 24.27 10.23
C ALA A 256 -4.87 25.19 9.88
N ARG A 257 -4.52 25.29 8.60
CA ARG A 257 -3.60 26.29 8.05
C ARG A 257 -4.36 27.25 7.15
#